data_7d393a2841dbb156b576d55108b78e46
#
_entry.id   7d393a2841dbb156b576d55108b78e46
#
_cell.length_a   1.000
_cell.length_b   1.000
_cell.length_c   1.000
_cell.angle_alpha   90.00
_cell.angle_beta   90.00
_cell.angle_gamma   90.00
#
_symmetry.space_group_name_H-M   'P 1'
#
loop_
_entity.id
_entity.type
_entity.pdbx_description
1 polymer ?
#
loop_
_entity_poly.entity_id
_entity_poly.type
_entity_poly.pdbx_seq_one_letter_code
_entity_poly.pdbx_strand_id
1 'polypeptide(L)'
;MPGTSVRDAVALVAGEMTAGDAVPHLPELPARGPGADLVGRTAGQLAAVAPDLAVETTPAGWRFADAPGRESRRARSWLGEDLDAWEEALEGYDGLVAASLAGPWTVAAAVELRTGERAVRDPGACRDLAEALSHAALDHVADLRRRLPAASVSLWLDEPALPAVLHGLIPTQSGLGRYAAIDEPVVETALRRIVEPLQADGVAVVLHCCGARPPYELLRRVGVDAVSVDLLLHDRHDDDAIGELLESGARLVAGVLPSTDPPAGTPVSDVRATVALVRDLGHRLGHRPEAIAGQVLVSPTCGLAGASPEHVRAALAGVRAVGRGLREEEGTRDEG
;
A
#
# COMPACT_ATOMS: atom_id res chain seq x y z
N MET A 1 -5.49 3.52 9.63
CA MET A 1 -6.16 4.65 10.30
C MET A 1 -6.13 4.42 11.81
N PRO A 2 -6.05 5.46 12.67
CA PRO A 2 -6.19 5.33 14.12
C PRO A 2 -7.63 5.00 14.53
N GLY A 3 -7.79 4.52 15.77
CA GLY A 3 -9.09 4.20 16.34
C GLY A 3 -9.64 2.84 15.92
N THR A 4 -10.89 2.58 16.32
CA THR A 4 -11.57 1.28 16.15
C THR A 4 -12.93 1.37 15.45
N SER A 5 -13.43 2.59 15.19
CA SER A 5 -14.71 2.84 14.53
C SER A 5 -14.53 2.89 13.01
N VAL A 6 -15.05 1.90 12.29
CA VAL A 6 -15.00 1.91 10.83
C VAL A 6 -15.85 3.03 10.25
N ARG A 7 -17.04 3.30 10.83
CA ARG A 7 -17.92 4.35 10.34
C ARG A 7 -17.24 5.73 10.37
N ASP A 8 -16.51 6.03 11.46
CA ASP A 8 -15.79 7.30 11.57
C ASP A 8 -14.62 7.38 10.58
N ALA A 9 -13.87 6.28 10.41
CA ALA A 9 -12.74 6.22 9.49
C ALA A 9 -13.20 6.34 8.04
N VAL A 10 -14.25 5.63 7.67
CA VAL A 10 -14.84 5.65 6.32
C VAL A 10 -15.46 7.02 6.03
N ALA A 11 -16.23 7.60 6.96
CA ALA A 11 -16.80 8.93 6.80
C ALA A 11 -15.72 10.01 6.60
N LEU A 12 -14.59 9.89 7.32
CA LEU A 12 -13.46 10.79 7.15
C LEU A 12 -12.82 10.64 5.76
N VAL A 13 -12.54 9.39 5.34
CA VAL A 13 -11.94 9.15 4.02
C VAL A 13 -12.89 9.58 2.90
N ALA A 14 -14.17 9.22 2.97
CA ALA A 14 -15.15 9.65 1.98
C ALA A 14 -15.28 11.18 1.91
N GLY A 15 -15.40 11.85 3.07
CA GLY A 15 -15.50 13.31 3.13
C GLY A 15 -14.27 14.05 2.62
N GLU A 16 -13.08 13.49 2.83
CA GLU A 16 -11.84 14.14 2.42
C GLU A 16 -11.38 13.74 1.01
N MET A 17 -11.67 12.53 0.53
CA MET A 17 -11.01 11.97 -0.64
C MET A 17 -11.93 11.75 -1.86
N THR A 18 -13.22 12.08 -1.79
CA THR A 18 -14.14 12.01 -2.96
C THR A 18 -14.16 13.28 -3.80
N ALA A 19 -13.50 14.35 -3.36
CA ALA A 19 -13.47 15.62 -4.08
C ALA A 19 -12.20 15.74 -4.96
N GLY A 20 -12.39 16.13 -6.22
CA GLY A 20 -11.30 16.32 -7.18
C GLY A 20 -10.67 14.98 -7.62
N ASP A 21 -9.34 14.95 -7.75
CA ASP A 21 -8.59 13.78 -8.20
C ASP A 21 -8.00 12.95 -7.04
N ALA A 22 -8.51 13.15 -5.82
CA ALA A 22 -8.13 12.32 -4.70
C ALA A 22 -8.80 10.94 -4.83
N VAL A 23 -8.12 9.90 -4.33
CA VAL A 23 -8.60 8.51 -4.41
C VAL A 23 -9.01 8.05 -3.02
N PRO A 24 -10.31 7.87 -2.75
CA PRO A 24 -10.75 7.29 -1.49
C PRO A 24 -10.26 5.84 -1.37
N HIS A 25 -9.79 5.48 -0.18
CA HIS A 25 -9.26 4.16 0.10
C HIS A 25 -10.02 3.47 1.23
N LEU A 26 -10.16 2.15 1.13
CA LEU A 26 -10.75 1.34 2.19
C LEU A 26 -9.85 1.36 3.43
N PRO A 27 -10.28 1.95 4.57
CA PRO A 27 -9.39 2.10 5.72
C PRO A 27 -9.13 0.76 6.44
N GLU A 28 -7.92 0.62 6.97
CA GLU A 28 -7.55 -0.42 7.92
C GLU A 28 -7.48 0.15 9.34
N LEU A 29 -7.95 -0.62 10.32
CA LEU A 29 -8.05 -0.21 11.71
C LEU A 29 -7.32 -1.19 12.64
N PRO A 30 -5.97 -1.24 12.63
CA PRO A 30 -5.19 -2.21 13.37
C PRO A 30 -5.38 -2.11 14.89
N ALA A 31 -5.85 -0.99 15.42
CA ALA A 31 -6.19 -0.83 16.83
C ALA A 31 -7.34 -1.74 17.32
N ARG A 32 -8.12 -2.36 16.41
CA ARG A 32 -9.11 -3.40 16.75
C ARG A 32 -8.43 -4.70 17.24
N GLY A 33 -7.15 -4.88 16.95
CA GLY A 33 -6.36 -6.05 17.32
C GLY A 33 -6.10 -7.03 16.16
N PRO A 34 -5.55 -8.23 16.48
CA PRO A 34 -5.14 -9.19 15.46
C PRO A 34 -6.26 -9.57 14.50
N GLY A 35 -5.98 -9.46 13.20
CA GLY A 35 -6.95 -9.66 12.11
C GLY A 35 -7.51 -8.36 11.51
N ALA A 36 -7.24 -7.20 12.14
CA ALA A 36 -7.54 -5.89 11.57
C ALA A 36 -6.27 -5.14 11.13
N ASP A 37 -5.10 -5.73 11.37
CA ASP A 37 -3.81 -5.27 10.86
C ASP A 37 -3.58 -5.79 9.43
N LEU A 38 -2.65 -5.17 8.72
CA LEU A 38 -2.31 -5.47 7.33
C LEU A 38 -2.16 -6.98 7.06
N VAL A 39 -1.33 -7.67 7.85
CA VAL A 39 -1.05 -9.10 7.67
C VAL A 39 -2.25 -9.96 8.05
N GLY A 40 -2.87 -9.67 9.20
CA GLY A 40 -3.99 -10.45 9.70
C GLY A 40 -5.24 -10.33 8.83
N ARG A 41 -5.53 -9.14 8.28
CA ARG A 41 -6.62 -8.90 7.34
C ARG A 41 -6.41 -9.69 6.04
N THR A 42 -5.21 -9.62 5.47
CA THR A 42 -4.82 -10.37 4.28
C THR A 42 -4.88 -11.88 4.52
N ALA A 43 -4.38 -12.35 5.67
CA ALA A 43 -4.45 -13.76 6.04
C ALA A 43 -5.88 -14.27 6.23
N GLY A 44 -6.81 -13.41 6.66
CA GLY A 44 -8.23 -13.72 6.70
C GLY A 44 -8.82 -13.97 5.31
N GLN A 45 -8.37 -13.23 4.30
CA GLN A 45 -8.76 -13.41 2.90
C GLN A 45 -8.10 -14.66 2.29
N LEU A 46 -6.80 -14.86 2.56
CA LEU A 46 -6.10 -16.09 2.15
C LEU A 46 -6.79 -17.36 2.66
N ALA A 47 -7.20 -17.39 3.93
CA ALA A 47 -7.89 -18.53 4.52
C ALA A 47 -9.28 -18.81 3.90
N ALA A 48 -9.84 -17.89 3.13
CA ALA A 48 -11.08 -18.08 2.40
C ALA A 48 -10.87 -18.87 1.10
N VAL A 49 -9.77 -18.63 0.41
CA VAL A 49 -9.43 -19.26 -0.89
C VAL A 49 -8.51 -20.47 -0.72
N ALA A 50 -7.67 -20.46 0.30
CA ALA A 50 -6.70 -21.51 0.62
C ALA A 50 -6.73 -21.81 2.14
N PRO A 51 -7.65 -22.68 2.62
CA PRO A 51 -7.79 -22.98 4.05
C PRO A 51 -6.50 -23.50 4.72
N ASP A 52 -5.62 -24.14 3.97
CA ASP A 52 -4.33 -24.65 4.44
C ASP A 52 -3.31 -23.52 4.77
N LEU A 53 -3.57 -22.30 4.30
CA LEU A 53 -2.82 -21.08 4.62
C LEU A 53 -3.49 -20.25 5.72
N ALA A 54 -4.41 -20.85 6.48
CA ALA A 54 -4.97 -20.20 7.66
C ALA A 54 -3.90 -19.87 8.69
N VAL A 55 -4.14 -18.81 9.47
CA VAL A 55 -3.19 -18.35 10.49
C VAL A 55 -3.84 -18.28 11.88
N GLU A 56 -3.00 -18.39 12.89
CA GLU A 56 -3.30 -18.12 14.29
C GLU A 56 -2.33 -17.10 14.86
N THR A 57 -2.68 -16.49 15.99
CA THR A 57 -1.78 -15.61 16.72
C THR A 57 -0.96 -16.38 17.76
N THR A 58 0.32 -16.04 17.85
CA THR A 58 1.24 -16.47 18.88
C THR A 58 1.84 -15.25 19.57
N PRO A 59 2.54 -15.40 20.72
CA PRO A 59 3.26 -14.28 21.31
C PRO A 59 4.30 -13.63 20.39
N ALA A 60 4.77 -14.36 19.37
CA ALA A 60 5.76 -13.89 18.40
C ALA A 60 5.14 -13.27 17.14
N GLY A 61 3.81 -13.30 16.99
CA GLY A 61 3.10 -12.78 15.82
C GLY A 61 2.18 -13.83 15.17
N TRP A 62 2.13 -13.84 13.85
CA TRP A 62 1.30 -14.73 13.08
C TRP A 62 2.00 -16.05 12.75
N ARG A 63 1.29 -17.17 12.78
CA ARG A 63 1.76 -18.52 12.42
C ARG A 63 0.72 -19.25 11.59
N PHE A 64 1.15 -20.07 10.62
CA PHE A 64 0.24 -20.96 9.91
C PHE A 64 -0.36 -22.01 10.81
N ALA A 65 -1.68 -22.21 10.69
CA ALA A 65 -2.49 -23.16 11.43
C ALA A 65 -3.01 -24.28 10.50
N ASP A 66 -3.49 -25.37 11.11
CA ASP A 66 -4.02 -26.52 10.34
C ASP A 66 -5.40 -26.24 9.70
N ALA A 67 -6.13 -25.25 10.22
CA ALA A 67 -7.44 -24.86 9.72
C ALA A 67 -7.80 -23.44 10.16
N PRO A 68 -8.74 -22.76 9.44
CA PRO A 68 -9.20 -21.43 9.81
C PRO A 68 -9.80 -21.39 11.23
N GLY A 69 -9.10 -20.66 12.10
CA GLY A 69 -9.44 -20.51 13.52
C GLY A 69 -10.33 -19.30 13.80
N ARG A 70 -10.29 -18.85 15.04
CA ARG A 70 -11.02 -17.69 15.55
C ARG A 70 -10.54 -16.41 14.87
N GLU A 71 -9.23 -16.24 14.72
CA GLU A 71 -8.60 -15.04 14.16
C GLU A 71 -8.99 -14.85 12.69
N SER A 72 -8.92 -15.91 11.88
CA SER A 72 -9.34 -15.85 10.46
C SER A 72 -10.83 -15.51 10.32
N ARG A 73 -11.70 -16.08 11.17
CA ARG A 73 -13.14 -15.74 11.15
C ARG A 73 -13.36 -14.28 11.55
N ARG A 74 -12.66 -13.80 12.56
CA ARG A 74 -12.76 -12.42 13.04
C ARG A 74 -12.27 -11.41 11.99
N ALA A 75 -11.13 -11.69 11.36
CA ALA A 75 -10.60 -10.85 10.28
C ALA A 75 -11.61 -10.72 9.13
N ARG A 76 -12.24 -11.82 8.73
CA ARG A 76 -13.28 -11.82 7.69
C ARG A 76 -14.55 -11.07 8.12
N SER A 77 -14.97 -11.20 9.38
CA SER A 77 -16.12 -10.47 9.91
C SER A 77 -15.86 -8.96 9.88
N TRP A 78 -14.70 -8.54 10.35
CA TRP A 78 -14.32 -7.13 10.33
C TRP A 78 -14.19 -6.57 8.91
N LEU A 79 -13.60 -7.34 7.98
CA LEU A 79 -13.55 -6.92 6.59
C LEU A 79 -14.95 -6.75 6.00
N GLY A 80 -15.90 -7.65 6.32
CA GLY A 80 -17.30 -7.50 5.91
C GLY A 80 -17.92 -6.21 6.45
N GLU A 81 -17.76 -5.93 7.74
CA GLU A 81 -18.24 -4.69 8.37
C GLU A 81 -17.59 -3.43 7.72
N ASP A 82 -16.31 -3.52 7.39
CA ASP A 82 -15.58 -2.43 6.73
C ASP A 82 -16.13 -2.17 5.33
N LEU A 83 -16.38 -3.23 4.57
CA LEU A 83 -16.94 -3.15 3.23
C LEU A 83 -18.39 -2.66 3.24
N ASP A 84 -19.20 -3.07 4.21
CA ASP A 84 -20.59 -2.59 4.36
C ASP A 84 -20.62 -1.07 4.64
N ALA A 85 -19.74 -0.59 5.55
CA ALA A 85 -19.62 0.84 5.84
C ALA A 85 -19.09 1.63 4.63
N TRP A 86 -18.17 1.02 3.87
CA TRP A 86 -17.57 1.60 2.67
C TRP A 86 -18.59 1.75 1.54
N GLU A 87 -19.39 0.72 1.30
CA GLU A 87 -20.50 0.73 0.35
C GLU A 87 -21.52 1.82 0.69
N GLU A 88 -21.95 1.91 1.97
CA GLU A 88 -22.86 2.94 2.47
C GLU A 88 -22.33 4.37 2.23
N ALA A 89 -21.04 4.60 2.50
CA ALA A 89 -20.46 5.94 2.41
C ALA A 89 -20.13 6.39 0.98
N LEU A 90 -19.96 5.45 0.05
CA LEU A 90 -19.64 5.71 -1.35
C LEU A 90 -20.79 5.35 -2.30
N GLU A 91 -22.03 5.27 -1.81
CA GLU A 91 -23.17 5.01 -2.66
C GLU A 91 -23.24 6.02 -3.82
N GLY A 92 -23.26 5.50 -5.05
CA GLY A 92 -23.31 6.32 -6.28
C GLY A 92 -21.99 6.98 -6.68
N TYR A 93 -20.88 6.73 -5.96
CA TYR A 93 -19.58 7.21 -6.37
C TYR A 93 -19.08 6.46 -7.62
N ASP A 94 -18.65 7.22 -8.66
CA ASP A 94 -18.26 6.73 -9.98
C ASP A 94 -16.76 6.91 -10.29
N GLY A 95 -16.00 7.41 -9.32
CA GLY A 95 -14.56 7.61 -9.44
C GLY A 95 -13.73 6.36 -9.15
N LEU A 96 -12.42 6.56 -9.05
CA LEU A 96 -11.47 5.51 -8.66
C LEU A 96 -11.48 5.32 -7.15
N VAL A 97 -11.53 4.07 -6.68
CA VAL A 97 -11.36 3.68 -5.27
C VAL A 97 -10.13 2.79 -5.12
N ALA A 98 -9.53 2.80 -3.94
CA ALA A 98 -8.37 1.99 -3.60
C ALA A 98 -8.67 1.03 -2.46
N ALA A 99 -8.19 -0.21 -2.59
CA ALA A 99 -8.13 -1.18 -1.51
C ALA A 99 -6.74 -1.82 -1.46
N SER A 100 -6.32 -2.30 -0.29
CA SER A 100 -4.99 -2.87 -0.11
C SER A 100 -5.00 -4.30 0.41
N LEU A 101 -3.94 -5.03 0.05
CA LEU A 101 -3.55 -6.33 0.57
C LEU A 101 -2.06 -6.32 0.87
N ALA A 102 -1.64 -7.00 1.94
CA ALA A 102 -0.21 -7.30 2.09
C ALA A 102 0.26 -8.16 0.92
N GLY A 103 1.36 -7.78 0.31
CA GLY A 103 1.98 -8.57 -0.75
C GLY A 103 2.64 -9.85 -0.23
N PRO A 104 2.99 -10.79 -1.14
CA PRO A 104 3.46 -12.13 -0.77
C PRO A 104 4.73 -12.11 0.08
N TRP A 105 5.62 -11.17 -0.15
CA TRP A 105 6.90 -11.10 0.57
C TRP A 105 6.74 -10.51 1.97
N THR A 106 5.84 -9.56 2.14
CA THR A 106 5.47 -9.03 3.46
C THR A 106 4.78 -10.10 4.30
N VAL A 107 3.84 -10.85 3.71
CA VAL A 107 3.21 -11.99 4.40
C VAL A 107 4.24 -13.06 4.74
N ALA A 108 5.10 -13.46 3.80
CA ALA A 108 6.12 -14.48 4.04
C ALA A 108 7.14 -14.08 5.11
N ALA A 109 7.49 -12.78 5.17
CA ALA A 109 8.38 -12.24 6.19
C ALA A 109 7.72 -12.11 7.59
N ALA A 110 6.40 -11.98 7.64
CA ALA A 110 5.66 -11.76 8.89
C ALA A 110 5.10 -13.04 9.51
N VAL A 111 4.74 -14.05 8.71
CA VAL A 111 4.08 -15.28 9.18
C VAL A 111 5.10 -16.38 9.42
N GLU A 112 4.97 -17.08 10.55
CA GLU A 112 5.76 -18.25 10.88
C GLU A 112 5.16 -19.52 10.25
N LEU A 113 6.05 -20.39 9.78
CA LEU A 113 5.72 -21.79 9.55
C LEU A 113 5.41 -22.47 10.89
N ARG A 114 4.77 -23.64 10.86
CA ARG A 114 4.52 -24.46 12.07
C ARG A 114 5.81 -24.86 12.80
N THR A 115 6.93 -24.86 12.10
CA THR A 115 8.26 -25.11 12.66
C THR A 115 8.82 -23.94 13.48
N GLY A 116 8.16 -22.77 13.46
CA GLY A 116 8.60 -21.56 14.14
C GLY A 116 9.53 -20.67 13.32
N GLU A 117 9.90 -21.07 12.10
CA GLU A 117 10.68 -20.24 11.17
C GLU A 117 9.75 -19.38 10.31
N ARG A 118 10.20 -18.21 9.85
CA ARG A 118 9.41 -17.38 8.93
C ARG A 118 9.18 -18.08 7.59
N ALA A 119 8.00 -17.89 6.99
CA ALA A 119 7.64 -18.51 5.72
C ALA A 119 8.59 -18.14 4.58
N VAL A 120 9.22 -16.97 4.62
CA VAL A 120 10.22 -16.51 3.64
C VAL A 120 11.39 -17.47 3.48
N ARG A 121 11.66 -18.36 4.45
CA ARG A 121 12.68 -19.39 4.37
C ARG A 121 12.32 -20.54 3.42
N ASP A 122 11.04 -20.79 3.21
CA ASP A 122 10.54 -21.95 2.46
C ASP A 122 10.05 -21.52 1.07
N PRO A 123 10.77 -21.92 -0.01
CA PRO A 123 10.36 -21.56 -1.36
C PRO A 123 8.99 -22.13 -1.77
N GLY A 124 8.56 -23.24 -1.18
CA GLY A 124 7.24 -23.84 -1.39
C GLY A 124 6.17 -22.93 -0.81
N ALA A 125 6.31 -22.55 0.48
CA ALA A 125 5.40 -21.65 1.14
C ALA A 125 5.30 -20.28 0.43
N CYS A 126 6.43 -19.75 -0.07
CA CYS A 126 6.41 -18.49 -0.84
C CYS A 126 5.60 -18.62 -2.15
N ARG A 127 5.72 -19.74 -2.87
CA ARG A 127 4.93 -19.99 -4.08
C ARG A 127 3.44 -20.13 -3.78
N ASP A 128 3.11 -20.93 -2.77
CA ASP A 128 1.72 -21.19 -2.37
C ASP A 128 1.04 -19.89 -1.90
N LEU A 129 1.78 -19.04 -1.16
CA LEU A 129 1.32 -17.69 -0.77
C LEU A 129 1.04 -16.80 -1.97
N ALA A 130 1.96 -16.74 -2.95
CA ALA A 130 1.78 -15.89 -4.12
C ALA A 130 0.58 -16.34 -4.97
N GLU A 131 0.36 -17.67 -5.09
CA GLU A 131 -0.77 -18.22 -5.81
C GLU A 131 -2.10 -17.94 -5.10
N ALA A 132 -2.17 -18.20 -3.81
CA ALA A 132 -3.37 -17.92 -3.02
C ALA A 132 -3.70 -16.42 -2.96
N LEU A 133 -2.67 -15.55 -2.86
CA LEU A 133 -2.87 -14.10 -2.91
C LEU A 133 -3.43 -13.63 -4.24
N SER A 134 -3.02 -14.23 -5.37
CA SER A 134 -3.60 -13.91 -6.67
C SER A 134 -5.11 -14.16 -6.70
N HIS A 135 -5.56 -15.31 -6.19
CA HIS A 135 -6.99 -15.62 -6.08
C HIS A 135 -7.72 -14.71 -5.09
N ALA A 136 -7.13 -14.49 -3.90
CA ALA A 136 -7.73 -13.61 -2.89
C ALA A 136 -7.87 -12.16 -3.37
N ALA A 137 -6.91 -11.68 -4.15
CA ALA A 137 -6.94 -10.36 -4.75
C ALA A 137 -8.06 -10.20 -5.78
N LEU A 138 -8.23 -11.19 -6.67
CA LEU A 138 -9.32 -11.21 -7.65
C LEU A 138 -10.70 -11.28 -6.96
N ASP A 139 -10.86 -12.15 -5.95
CA ASP A 139 -12.09 -12.26 -5.18
C ASP A 139 -12.42 -10.95 -4.45
N HIS A 140 -11.39 -10.28 -3.89
CA HIS A 140 -11.58 -8.99 -3.21
C HIS A 140 -12.01 -7.90 -4.18
N VAL A 141 -11.41 -7.81 -5.35
CA VAL A 141 -11.81 -6.87 -6.41
C VAL A 141 -13.23 -7.16 -6.89
N ALA A 142 -13.59 -8.44 -7.09
CA ALA A 142 -14.93 -8.82 -7.50
C ALA A 142 -15.99 -8.41 -6.45
N ASP A 143 -15.67 -8.53 -5.14
CA ASP A 143 -16.56 -8.06 -4.07
C ASP A 143 -16.70 -6.54 -4.08
N LEU A 144 -15.60 -5.79 -4.23
CA LEU A 144 -15.62 -4.32 -4.34
C LEU A 144 -16.48 -3.84 -5.52
N ARG A 145 -16.29 -4.43 -6.71
CA ARG A 145 -17.07 -4.08 -7.92
C ARG A 145 -18.56 -4.39 -7.78
N ARG A 146 -18.90 -5.46 -7.06
CA ARG A 146 -20.30 -5.78 -6.79
C ARG A 146 -20.96 -4.76 -5.88
N ARG A 147 -20.22 -4.24 -4.89
CA ARG A 147 -20.66 -3.24 -3.91
C ARG A 147 -20.70 -1.83 -4.47
N LEU A 148 -19.73 -1.47 -5.30
CA LEU A 148 -19.56 -0.15 -5.90
C LEU A 148 -19.54 -0.27 -7.44
N PRO A 149 -20.67 -0.61 -8.08
CA PRO A 149 -20.70 -0.97 -9.50
C PRO A 149 -20.36 0.19 -10.45
N ALA A 150 -20.48 1.43 -10.00
CA ALA A 150 -20.12 2.62 -10.79
C ALA A 150 -18.63 2.99 -10.64
N ALA A 151 -17.96 2.55 -9.58
CA ALA A 151 -16.57 2.90 -9.29
C ALA A 151 -15.59 2.03 -10.05
N SER A 152 -14.45 2.60 -10.42
CA SER A 152 -13.27 1.84 -10.83
C SER A 152 -12.46 1.44 -9.59
N VAL A 153 -11.81 0.28 -9.64
CA VAL A 153 -11.03 -0.25 -8.51
C VAL A 153 -9.55 -0.28 -8.86
N SER A 154 -8.71 0.24 -7.96
CA SER A 154 -7.27 -0.04 -7.93
C SER A 154 -6.93 -0.91 -6.72
N LEU A 155 -6.05 -1.89 -6.92
CA LEU A 155 -5.55 -2.74 -5.84
C LEU A 155 -4.11 -2.36 -5.49
N TRP A 156 -3.86 -2.16 -4.20
CA TRP A 156 -2.54 -1.85 -3.67
C TRP A 156 -1.95 -3.10 -3.03
N LEU A 157 -0.77 -3.49 -3.48
CA LEU A 157 0.04 -4.54 -2.87
C LEU A 157 1.04 -3.88 -1.93
N ASP A 158 0.84 -4.04 -0.64
CA ASP A 158 1.70 -3.44 0.39
C ASP A 158 2.88 -4.37 0.69
N GLU A 159 4.07 -3.95 0.26
CA GLU A 159 5.33 -4.69 0.36
C GLU A 159 6.41 -3.93 1.16
N PRO A 160 6.12 -3.47 2.38
CA PRO A 160 7.13 -2.79 3.20
C PRO A 160 8.32 -3.67 3.57
N ALA A 161 8.16 -5.01 3.57
CA ALA A 161 9.25 -5.94 3.85
C ALA A 161 10.12 -6.26 2.64
N LEU A 162 9.73 -5.89 1.43
CA LEU A 162 10.39 -6.29 0.18
C LEU A 162 11.89 -5.93 0.14
N PRO A 163 12.35 -4.71 0.48
CA PRO A 163 13.78 -4.41 0.51
C PRO A 163 14.55 -5.31 1.49
N ALA A 164 13.96 -5.60 2.65
CA ALA A 164 14.59 -6.46 3.65
C ALA A 164 14.68 -7.92 3.19
N VAL A 165 13.70 -8.41 2.43
CA VAL A 165 13.70 -9.74 1.82
C VAL A 165 14.80 -9.86 0.76
N LEU A 166 14.90 -8.89 -0.14
CA LEU A 166 15.91 -8.84 -1.20
C LEU A 166 17.35 -8.76 -0.66
N HIS A 167 17.53 -8.06 0.46
CA HIS A 167 18.86 -7.86 1.05
C HIS A 167 19.20 -8.84 2.19
N GLY A 168 18.36 -9.84 2.47
CA GLY A 168 18.61 -10.80 3.56
C GLY A 168 18.63 -10.13 4.94
N LEU A 169 17.76 -9.14 5.17
CA LEU A 169 17.70 -8.39 6.42
C LEU A 169 16.60 -8.87 7.37
N ILE A 170 15.77 -9.84 6.97
CA ILE A 170 14.71 -10.41 7.81
C ILE A 170 15.35 -11.20 8.95
N PRO A 171 15.10 -10.83 10.23
CA PRO A 171 15.68 -11.54 11.36
C PRO A 171 15.05 -12.93 11.53
N THR A 172 15.90 -13.91 11.94
CA THR A 172 15.42 -15.21 12.38
C THR A 172 14.60 -15.08 13.68
N GLN A 173 13.82 -16.10 13.99
CA GLN A 173 13.00 -16.12 15.20
C GLN A 173 13.80 -15.89 16.49
N SER A 174 15.03 -16.40 16.57
CA SER A 174 15.93 -16.18 17.70
C SER A 174 16.47 -14.74 17.80
N GLY A 175 16.36 -13.95 16.73
CA GLY A 175 16.99 -12.62 16.60
C GLY A 175 18.52 -12.65 16.45
N LEU A 176 19.15 -13.84 16.51
CA LEU A 176 20.61 -13.98 16.45
C LEU A 176 21.18 -14.05 15.02
N GLY A 177 20.31 -14.25 14.04
CA GLY A 177 20.69 -14.35 12.62
C GLY A 177 19.67 -13.67 11.73
N ARG A 178 19.89 -13.82 10.42
CA ARG A 178 19.00 -13.34 9.37
C ARG A 178 18.76 -14.45 8.36
N TYR A 179 17.59 -14.43 7.73
CA TYR A 179 17.33 -15.29 6.58
C TYR A 179 18.16 -14.83 5.38
N ALA A 180 18.48 -15.77 4.50
CA ALA A 180 19.17 -15.48 3.25
C ALA A 180 18.31 -14.53 2.39
N ALA A 181 18.97 -13.70 1.60
CA ALA A 181 18.33 -12.89 0.57
C ALA A 181 17.58 -13.79 -0.42
N ILE A 182 16.47 -13.29 -0.93
CA ILE A 182 15.74 -13.96 -2.01
C ILE A 182 16.16 -13.30 -3.34
N ASP A 183 16.46 -14.11 -4.33
CA ASP A 183 16.89 -13.63 -5.64
C ASP A 183 15.77 -12.86 -6.36
N GLU A 184 16.11 -11.74 -6.99
CA GLU A 184 15.15 -10.90 -7.71
C GLU A 184 14.26 -11.66 -8.71
N PRO A 185 14.73 -12.61 -9.53
CA PRO A 185 13.86 -13.34 -10.45
C PRO A 185 12.77 -14.15 -9.75
N VAL A 186 13.03 -14.64 -8.52
CA VAL A 186 12.04 -15.35 -7.70
C VAL A 186 10.99 -14.37 -7.21
N VAL A 187 11.44 -13.20 -6.75
CA VAL A 187 10.56 -12.10 -6.30
C VAL A 187 9.69 -11.62 -7.45
N GLU A 188 10.28 -11.34 -8.60
CA GLU A 188 9.59 -10.90 -9.81
C GLU A 188 8.49 -11.88 -10.22
N THR A 189 8.83 -13.18 -10.28
CA THR A 189 7.87 -14.24 -10.65
C THR A 189 6.66 -14.28 -9.70
N ALA A 190 6.88 -14.14 -8.39
CA ALA A 190 5.82 -14.16 -7.40
C ALA A 190 4.91 -12.92 -7.50
N LEU A 191 5.48 -11.73 -7.72
CA LEU A 191 4.73 -10.50 -7.89
C LEU A 191 3.91 -10.50 -9.19
N ARG A 192 4.52 -10.92 -10.32
CA ARG A 192 3.82 -11.03 -11.61
C ARG A 192 2.62 -11.97 -11.56
N ARG A 193 2.71 -13.06 -10.79
CA ARG A 193 1.60 -14.01 -10.58
C ARG A 193 0.35 -13.34 -10.02
N ILE A 194 0.49 -12.23 -9.30
CA ILE A 194 -0.62 -11.45 -8.74
C ILE A 194 -1.00 -10.30 -9.67
N VAL A 195 0.00 -9.59 -10.19
CA VAL A 195 -0.18 -8.37 -10.99
C VAL A 195 -0.84 -8.67 -12.35
N GLU A 196 -0.31 -9.65 -13.09
CA GLU A 196 -0.78 -9.94 -14.44
C GLU A 196 -2.27 -10.35 -14.52
N PRO A 197 -2.81 -11.22 -13.65
CA PRO A 197 -4.24 -11.54 -13.67
C PRO A 197 -5.14 -10.34 -13.31
N LEU A 198 -4.72 -9.49 -12.37
CA LEU A 198 -5.46 -8.29 -12.01
C LEU A 198 -5.52 -7.29 -13.17
N GLN A 199 -4.39 -7.06 -13.84
CA GLN A 199 -4.32 -6.18 -15.01
C GLN A 199 -5.12 -6.75 -16.18
N ALA A 200 -5.09 -8.06 -16.39
CA ALA A 200 -5.91 -8.73 -17.41
C ALA A 200 -7.42 -8.58 -17.13
N ASP A 201 -7.81 -8.43 -15.86
CA ASP A 201 -9.17 -8.11 -15.43
C ASP A 201 -9.46 -6.58 -15.40
N GLY A 202 -8.53 -5.75 -15.91
CA GLY A 202 -8.69 -4.30 -16.00
C GLY A 202 -8.55 -3.57 -14.66
N VAL A 203 -7.83 -4.14 -13.70
CA VAL A 203 -7.54 -3.53 -12.39
C VAL A 203 -6.18 -2.87 -12.43
N ALA A 204 -6.11 -1.59 -12.08
CA ALA A 204 -4.83 -0.92 -11.89
C ALA A 204 -4.17 -1.42 -10.59
N VAL A 205 -2.90 -1.84 -10.69
CA VAL A 205 -2.14 -2.37 -9.56
C VAL A 205 -1.08 -1.37 -9.13
N VAL A 206 -1.14 -0.98 -7.86
CA VAL A 206 -0.13 -0.13 -7.22
C VAL A 206 0.70 -1.00 -6.26
N LEU A 207 2.02 -0.93 -6.33
CA LEU A 207 2.86 -1.58 -5.34
C LEU A 207 3.41 -0.53 -4.36
N HIS A 208 3.07 -0.67 -3.09
CA HIS A 208 3.52 0.22 -2.01
C HIS A 208 4.75 -0.36 -1.30
N CYS A 209 5.84 0.38 -1.31
CA CYS A 209 7.09 0.03 -0.64
C CYS A 209 7.66 1.25 0.08
N CYS A 210 7.25 1.47 1.35
CA CYS A 210 7.70 2.60 2.16
C CYS A 210 9.05 2.37 2.85
N GLY A 211 9.69 1.22 2.63
CA GLY A 211 11.04 0.95 3.13
C GLY A 211 12.11 1.75 2.38
N ALA A 212 13.25 1.98 3.03
CA ALA A 212 14.40 2.58 2.35
C ALA A 212 14.89 1.68 1.20
N ARG A 213 15.32 2.30 0.10
CA ARG A 213 15.79 1.65 -1.13
C ARG A 213 14.72 0.76 -1.78
N PRO A 214 13.62 1.32 -2.25
CA PRO A 214 12.65 0.57 -3.03
C PRO A 214 13.33 -0.03 -4.28
N PRO A 215 13.02 -1.27 -4.67
CA PRO A 215 13.65 -1.92 -5.82
C PRO A 215 12.99 -1.47 -7.15
N TYR A 216 13.16 -0.21 -7.53
CA TYR A 216 12.48 0.41 -8.68
C TYR A 216 12.62 -0.38 -9.98
N GLU A 217 13.85 -0.86 -10.30
CA GLU A 217 14.09 -1.65 -11.51
C GLU A 217 13.30 -2.96 -11.52
N LEU A 218 13.26 -3.65 -10.38
CA LEU A 218 12.45 -4.86 -10.22
C LEU A 218 10.96 -4.53 -10.41
N LEU A 219 10.46 -3.48 -9.78
CA LEU A 219 9.05 -3.09 -9.87
C LEU A 219 8.65 -2.67 -11.28
N ARG A 220 9.55 -1.99 -12.01
CA ARG A 220 9.39 -1.71 -13.43
C ARG A 220 9.29 -2.99 -14.26
N ARG A 221 10.16 -3.98 -14.02
CA ARG A 221 10.09 -5.29 -14.70
C ARG A 221 8.83 -6.07 -14.36
N VAL A 222 8.34 -5.98 -13.12
CA VAL A 222 7.04 -6.57 -12.72
C VAL A 222 5.89 -5.97 -13.53
N GLY A 223 6.01 -4.71 -13.95
CA GLY A 223 5.03 -4.05 -14.82
C GLY A 223 3.80 -3.52 -14.08
N VAL A 224 3.97 -3.05 -12.82
CA VAL A 224 2.88 -2.42 -12.06
C VAL A 224 2.47 -1.08 -12.68
N ASP A 225 1.22 -0.66 -12.50
CA ASP A 225 0.69 0.60 -13.03
C ASP A 225 1.20 1.82 -12.25
N ALA A 226 1.54 1.63 -10.98
CA ALA A 226 2.17 2.65 -10.17
C ALA A 226 3.03 2.05 -9.04
N VAL A 227 4.03 2.82 -8.62
CA VAL A 227 4.85 2.51 -7.43
C VAL A 227 4.66 3.59 -6.39
N SER A 228 4.31 3.19 -5.17
CA SER A 228 4.15 4.08 -4.01
C SER A 228 5.34 3.93 -3.07
N VAL A 229 6.01 5.04 -2.78
CA VAL A 229 7.22 5.07 -1.95
C VAL A 229 7.20 6.22 -0.95
N ASP A 230 7.99 6.09 0.12
CA ASP A 230 8.31 7.21 1.00
C ASP A 230 9.36 8.10 0.32
N LEU A 231 8.93 9.19 -0.30
CA LEU A 231 9.82 10.10 -1.00
C LEU A 231 10.72 10.91 -0.04
N LEU A 232 10.38 10.96 1.25
CA LEU A 232 11.23 11.62 2.26
C LEU A 232 12.47 10.80 2.59
N LEU A 233 12.48 9.50 2.25
CA LEU A 233 13.64 8.61 2.36
C LEU A 233 14.40 8.46 1.04
N HIS A 234 13.98 9.18 -0.01
CA HIS A 234 14.57 9.09 -1.34
C HIS A 234 16.03 9.57 -1.34
N ASP A 235 16.90 8.79 -1.98
CA ASP A 235 18.28 9.18 -2.27
C ASP A 235 18.38 9.57 -3.76
N ARG A 236 19.24 10.55 -4.07
CA ARG A 236 19.48 10.98 -5.46
C ARG A 236 20.04 9.87 -6.36
N HIS A 237 20.62 8.83 -5.77
CA HIS A 237 21.03 7.63 -6.51
C HIS A 237 19.87 6.87 -7.14
N ASP A 238 18.65 7.09 -6.66
CA ASP A 238 17.43 6.46 -7.20
C ASP A 238 16.80 7.29 -8.32
N ASP A 239 17.28 8.51 -8.60
CA ASP A 239 16.69 9.42 -9.60
C ASP A 239 16.60 8.72 -10.98
N ASP A 240 17.69 8.09 -11.47
CA ASP A 240 17.69 7.40 -12.77
C ASP A 240 16.65 6.27 -12.82
N ALA A 241 16.55 5.47 -11.77
CA ALA A 241 15.61 4.35 -11.70
C ALA A 241 14.14 4.83 -11.63
N ILE A 242 13.87 5.97 -10.97
CA ILE A 242 12.55 6.62 -11.00
C ILE A 242 12.26 7.17 -12.41
N GLY A 243 13.25 7.78 -13.07
CA GLY A 243 13.13 8.26 -14.44
C GLY A 243 12.71 7.13 -15.39
N GLU A 244 13.44 6.00 -15.37
CA GLU A 244 13.11 4.81 -16.16
C GLU A 244 11.72 4.22 -15.83
N LEU A 245 11.30 4.26 -14.56
CA LEU A 245 9.97 3.85 -14.14
C LEU A 245 8.90 4.73 -14.80
N LEU A 246 9.04 6.05 -14.75
CA LEU A 246 8.09 6.99 -15.34
C LEU A 246 8.08 6.89 -16.88
N GLU A 247 9.23 6.69 -17.51
CA GLU A 247 9.36 6.48 -18.96
C GLU A 247 8.70 5.18 -19.43
N SER A 248 8.63 4.16 -18.58
CA SER A 248 7.92 2.91 -18.87
C SER A 248 6.38 3.05 -18.87
N GLY A 249 5.87 4.21 -18.47
CA GLY A 249 4.44 4.51 -18.37
C GLY A 249 3.83 4.24 -17.00
N ALA A 250 4.60 3.72 -16.05
CA ALA A 250 4.16 3.60 -14.66
C ALA A 250 4.10 4.98 -13.98
N ARG A 251 3.24 5.12 -12.97
CA ARG A 251 3.13 6.34 -12.17
C ARG A 251 3.92 6.23 -10.87
N LEU A 252 4.32 7.36 -10.33
CA LEU A 252 4.87 7.46 -8.98
C LEU A 252 3.80 7.96 -8.01
N VAL A 253 3.56 7.25 -6.92
CA VAL A 253 2.81 7.77 -5.77
C VAL A 253 3.82 8.19 -4.72
N ALA A 254 4.09 9.48 -4.68
CA ALA A 254 5.09 10.08 -3.81
C ALA A 254 4.51 10.27 -2.40
N GLY A 255 4.99 9.51 -1.43
CA GLY A 255 4.74 9.71 -0.01
C GLY A 255 5.51 10.93 0.49
N VAL A 256 4.85 12.07 0.58
CA VAL A 256 5.46 13.36 0.92
C VAL A 256 4.93 13.98 2.21
N LEU A 257 3.94 13.35 2.82
CA LEU A 257 3.36 13.79 4.09
C LEU A 257 3.68 12.78 5.19
N PRO A 258 4.20 13.21 6.35
CA PRO A 258 4.51 12.29 7.44
C PRO A 258 3.31 11.42 7.83
N SER A 259 3.54 10.13 8.07
CA SER A 259 2.51 9.17 8.50
C SER A 259 2.26 9.18 10.03
N THR A 260 3.06 9.92 10.77
CA THR A 260 2.95 10.10 12.23
C THR A 260 2.97 11.58 12.58
N ASP A 261 2.47 11.91 13.79
CA ASP A 261 2.47 13.29 14.25
C ASP A 261 3.88 13.86 14.27
N PRO A 262 4.10 15.07 13.69
CA PRO A 262 5.38 15.75 13.76
C PRO A 262 5.61 16.27 15.20
N PRO A 263 6.86 16.66 15.54
CA PRO A 263 7.15 17.30 16.80
C PRO A 263 6.25 18.52 17.04
N ALA A 264 5.89 18.76 18.30
CA ALA A 264 5.02 19.88 18.69
C ALA A 264 5.50 21.22 18.11
N GLY A 265 4.58 21.95 17.48
CA GLY A 265 4.88 23.24 16.82
C GLY A 265 5.38 23.14 15.38
N THR A 266 5.54 21.92 14.84
CA THR A 266 5.86 21.72 13.41
C THR A 266 4.55 21.51 12.63
N PRO A 267 4.28 22.25 11.54
CA PRO A 267 3.10 22.00 10.72
C PRO A 267 3.18 20.61 10.07
N VAL A 268 2.03 19.98 9.88
CA VAL A 268 1.91 18.65 9.23
C VAL A 268 2.43 18.69 7.80
N SER A 269 2.19 19.77 7.09
CA SER A 269 2.77 20.03 5.78
C SER A 269 2.90 21.54 5.53
N ASP A 270 4.02 21.92 4.92
CA ASP A 270 4.11 23.15 4.14
C ASP A 270 3.81 22.78 2.69
N VAL A 271 2.60 23.10 2.21
CA VAL A 271 2.14 22.76 0.87
C VAL A 271 3.11 23.25 -0.20
N ARG A 272 3.64 24.48 -0.06
CA ARG A 272 4.58 25.07 -1.03
C ARG A 272 5.90 24.30 -1.07
N ALA A 273 6.48 24.02 0.09
CA ALA A 273 7.71 23.27 0.20
C ALA A 273 7.53 21.83 -0.32
N THR A 274 6.38 21.21 -0.05
CA THR A 274 6.07 19.86 -0.52
C THR A 274 5.87 19.82 -2.05
N VAL A 275 5.19 20.80 -2.63
CA VAL A 275 5.07 20.94 -4.10
C VAL A 275 6.44 21.16 -4.72
N ALA A 276 7.28 22.03 -4.13
CA ALA A 276 8.64 22.26 -4.61
C ALA A 276 9.48 20.97 -4.59
N LEU A 277 9.38 20.14 -3.53
CA LEU A 277 10.08 18.86 -3.43
C LEU A 277 9.78 17.95 -4.63
N VAL A 278 8.51 17.81 -4.99
CA VAL A 278 8.08 16.95 -6.13
C VAL A 278 8.50 17.56 -7.46
N ARG A 279 8.38 18.87 -7.61
CA ARG A 279 8.84 19.58 -8.82
C ARG A 279 10.36 19.50 -9.01
N ASP A 280 11.12 19.63 -7.92
CA ASP A 280 12.58 19.50 -7.95
C ASP A 280 13.02 18.08 -8.38
N LEU A 281 12.30 17.04 -7.94
CA LEU A 281 12.50 15.69 -8.48
C LEU A 281 12.25 15.69 -10.00
N GLY A 282 11.12 16.20 -10.46
CA GLY A 282 10.80 16.29 -11.88
C GLY A 282 11.86 17.03 -12.69
N HIS A 283 12.36 18.15 -12.20
CA HIS A 283 13.44 18.90 -12.87
C HIS A 283 14.74 18.08 -12.96
N ARG A 284 15.11 17.35 -11.93
CA ARG A 284 16.31 16.47 -11.96
C ARG A 284 16.15 15.32 -12.96
N LEU A 285 14.92 14.81 -13.13
CA LEU A 285 14.60 13.79 -14.11
C LEU A 285 14.43 14.35 -15.53
N GLY A 286 14.55 15.66 -15.73
CA GLY A 286 14.38 16.31 -17.04
C GLY A 286 12.92 16.42 -17.51
N HIS A 287 11.95 16.19 -16.63
CA HIS A 287 10.53 16.33 -16.94
C HIS A 287 10.05 17.78 -16.78
N ARG A 288 9.12 18.18 -17.65
CA ARG A 288 8.40 19.45 -17.51
C ARG A 288 7.36 19.34 -16.38
N PRO A 289 6.98 20.46 -15.73
CA PRO A 289 6.01 20.45 -14.63
C PRO A 289 4.68 19.75 -14.97
N GLU A 290 4.17 19.94 -16.18
CA GLU A 290 2.91 19.33 -16.63
C GLU A 290 3.02 17.79 -16.74
N ALA A 291 4.18 17.30 -17.18
CA ALA A 291 4.44 15.86 -17.26
C ALA A 291 4.48 15.23 -15.86
N ILE A 292 5.13 15.90 -14.91
CA ILE A 292 5.15 15.47 -13.51
C ILE A 292 3.75 15.49 -12.91
N ALA A 293 2.96 16.53 -13.13
CA ALA A 293 1.59 16.62 -12.63
C ALA A 293 0.68 15.49 -13.14
N GLY A 294 0.97 14.94 -14.33
CA GLY A 294 0.24 13.80 -14.92
C GLY A 294 0.72 12.43 -14.43
N GLN A 295 1.99 12.30 -14.02
CA GLN A 295 2.62 11.03 -13.70
C GLN A 295 2.86 10.82 -12.19
N VAL A 296 2.81 11.88 -11.38
CA VAL A 296 3.06 11.80 -9.93
C VAL A 296 1.78 12.11 -9.17
N LEU A 297 1.36 11.15 -8.38
CA LEU A 297 0.35 11.31 -7.33
C LEU A 297 1.05 11.55 -5.99
N VAL A 298 0.33 12.10 -5.01
CA VAL A 298 0.88 12.32 -3.66
C VAL A 298 0.08 11.56 -2.61
N SER A 299 0.77 11.11 -1.57
CA SER A 299 0.18 10.38 -0.45
C SER A 299 0.91 10.69 0.86
N PRO A 300 0.38 10.26 2.01
CA PRO A 300 1.20 10.07 3.20
C PRO A 300 2.31 9.05 2.91
N THR A 301 3.42 9.11 3.66
CA THR A 301 4.58 8.23 3.47
C THR A 301 4.27 6.76 3.73
N CYS A 302 3.27 6.49 4.58
CA CYS A 302 2.79 5.15 4.92
C CYS A 302 1.39 5.24 5.53
N GLY A 303 0.88 4.11 6.08
CA GLY A 303 -0.39 4.05 6.81
C GLY A 303 -0.42 4.95 8.05
N LEU A 304 -1.55 5.58 8.32
CA LEU A 304 -1.74 6.58 9.37
C LEU A 304 -2.18 5.99 10.74
N ALA A 305 -2.01 4.68 10.95
CA ALA A 305 -2.51 4.00 12.16
C ALA A 305 -1.87 4.50 13.47
N GLY A 306 -0.63 4.98 13.40
CA GLY A 306 0.10 5.54 14.55
C GLY A 306 -0.12 7.04 14.78
N ALA A 307 -0.93 7.70 13.97
CA ALA A 307 -1.17 9.13 14.04
C ALA A 307 -2.37 9.49 14.93
N SER A 308 -2.41 10.74 15.41
CA SER A 308 -3.60 11.28 16.04
C SER A 308 -4.72 11.51 15.02
N PRO A 309 -6.00 11.53 15.43
CA PRO A 309 -7.11 11.84 14.53
C PRO A 309 -7.01 13.26 13.91
N GLU A 310 -6.38 14.20 14.60
CA GLU A 310 -6.12 15.54 14.10
C GLU A 310 -5.09 15.52 12.97
N HIS A 311 -3.99 14.82 13.19
CA HIS A 311 -2.96 14.64 12.16
C HIS A 311 -3.51 13.96 10.90
N VAL A 312 -4.35 12.92 11.05
CA VAL A 312 -4.97 12.24 9.91
C VAL A 312 -5.79 13.20 9.06
N ARG A 313 -6.65 14.04 9.67
CA ARG A 313 -7.42 15.06 8.92
C ARG A 313 -6.48 16.02 8.18
N ALA A 314 -5.46 16.51 8.88
CA ALA A 314 -4.50 17.43 8.31
C ALA A 314 -3.69 16.79 7.17
N ALA A 315 -3.29 15.52 7.29
CA ALA A 315 -2.58 14.78 6.25
C ALA A 315 -3.45 14.57 5.00
N LEU A 316 -4.71 14.13 5.15
CA LEU A 316 -5.61 13.95 4.01
C LEU A 316 -5.94 15.28 3.31
N ALA A 317 -6.18 16.35 4.08
CA ALA A 317 -6.34 17.69 3.51
C ALA A 317 -5.07 18.18 2.80
N GLY A 318 -3.90 17.86 3.36
CA GLY A 318 -2.58 18.14 2.79
C GLY A 318 -2.37 17.45 1.45
N VAL A 319 -2.71 16.15 1.34
CA VAL A 319 -2.66 15.40 0.06
C VAL A 319 -3.42 16.15 -1.04
N ARG A 320 -4.65 16.56 -0.77
CA ARG A 320 -5.45 17.31 -1.74
C ARG A 320 -4.84 18.67 -2.09
N ALA A 321 -4.33 19.39 -1.08
CA ALA A 321 -3.73 20.70 -1.30
C ALA A 321 -2.45 20.59 -2.15
N VAL A 322 -1.58 19.64 -1.85
CA VAL A 322 -0.34 19.40 -2.63
C VAL A 322 -0.69 18.94 -4.05
N GLY A 323 -1.65 18.00 -4.21
CA GLY A 323 -2.10 17.55 -5.52
C GLY A 323 -2.64 18.68 -6.39
N ARG A 324 -3.42 19.63 -5.82
CA ARG A 324 -3.83 20.84 -6.54
C ARG A 324 -2.63 21.72 -6.89
N GLY A 325 -1.73 21.98 -5.95
CA GLY A 325 -0.55 22.79 -6.19
C GLY A 325 0.40 22.26 -7.26
N LEU A 326 0.45 20.93 -7.46
CA LEU A 326 1.21 20.33 -8.56
C LEU A 326 0.58 20.62 -9.94
N ARG A 327 -0.75 20.71 -10.02
CA ARG A 327 -1.49 20.97 -11.26
C ARG A 327 -1.63 22.45 -11.58
N GLU A 328 -1.56 23.33 -10.60
CA GLU A 328 -1.56 24.77 -10.82
C GLU A 328 -0.23 25.14 -11.49
N GLU A 329 -0.31 25.71 -12.70
CA GLU A 329 0.84 26.30 -13.40
C GLU A 329 1.48 27.37 -12.49
N GLU A 330 2.79 27.56 -12.58
CA GLU A 330 3.43 28.79 -12.11
C GLU A 330 2.96 29.98 -12.96
N GLY A 331 1.64 30.15 -13.04
CA GLY A 331 1.01 31.27 -13.68
C GLY A 331 1.32 32.54 -12.92
N THR A 332 1.99 33.48 -13.62
CA THR A 332 2.25 34.85 -13.22
C THR A 332 3.34 35.09 -12.19
N ARG A 333 4.59 34.85 -12.58
CA ARG A 333 5.67 35.77 -12.19
C ARG A 333 6.10 36.54 -13.44
N ASP A 334 5.25 37.46 -13.90
CA ASP A 334 5.64 38.63 -14.67
C ASP A 334 4.43 39.54 -14.80
N GLU A 335 4.30 40.45 -13.86
CA GLU A 335 3.70 41.79 -14.02
C GLU A 335 3.90 42.53 -12.68
N GLY A 336 5.02 43.25 -12.62
CA GLY A 336 5.30 44.15 -11.50
C GLY A 336 6.70 44.74 -11.61
#